data_026064181d85a4230b616a71087f0b67
#
_entry.id   026064181d85a4230b616a71087f0b67
#
_cell.length_a   1.000
_cell.length_b   1.000
_cell.length_c   1.000
_cell.angle_alpha   90.00
_cell.angle_beta   90.00
_cell.angle_gamma   90.00
#
_symmetry.space_group_name_H-M   'P 1'
#
loop_
_entity.id
_entity.type
_entity.pdbx_description
1 polymer ?
#
loop_
_entity_poly.entity_id
_entity_poly.type
_entity_poly.pdbx_seq_one_letter_code
_entity_poly.pdbx_strand_id
1 'polypeptide(L)'
;MQPRPFLIRLLAFATLLPVASPPQATAANYDVLIRNGTIYDGSGRAPFVGDVAVNGDRIAAIGKLSGARGKTETEARGLAVAPGFINMLSWANESLIQDGRSQSDIRQGVTLEVMGEGESMGPLNDSMKREMSENQGDIKFEVKWTTLGEYLDFLVQRGISCNVASFVGATTVRIHEIGYADRPPTSAELGRMEKLVRRAMQEGALGVGSSLIYAPAFYAKTDELIALAKVASGFGGVYISHIRSEGTRLLEAAEELITISREAGIPAELYHLKAAGQSNWNKLDALIQKIEAARAAGLRITADMS
;
A
#
# COMPACT_ATOMS: atom_id res chain seq x y z
N MET A 1 -31.03 -50.31 87.10
CA MET A 1 -31.68 -50.23 85.79
C MET A 1 -30.91 -49.19 84.96
N GLN A 2 -30.06 -49.64 84.09
CA GLN A 2 -29.29 -48.72 83.15
C GLN A 2 -29.96 -48.80 81.79
N PRO A 3 -30.11 -47.72 81.11
CA PRO A 3 -30.62 -47.71 79.73
C PRO A 3 -29.50 -48.00 78.71
N ARG A 4 -29.80 -48.82 77.72
CA ARG A 4 -28.98 -49.22 76.63
C ARG A 4 -28.92 -48.09 75.57
N PRO A 5 -27.78 -47.81 74.93
CA PRO A 5 -27.71 -46.84 73.84
C PRO A 5 -28.15 -47.47 72.51
N PHE A 6 -29.01 -46.73 71.79
CA PHE A 6 -29.42 -47.01 70.40
C PHE A 6 -28.33 -46.63 69.46
N LEU A 7 -27.80 -47.57 68.65
CA LEU A 7 -26.82 -47.34 67.62
C LEU A 7 -27.55 -47.02 66.29
N ILE A 8 -27.55 -45.77 65.90
CA ILE A 8 -28.05 -45.36 64.59
C ILE A 8 -26.92 -45.55 63.57
N ARG A 9 -27.08 -46.51 62.63
CA ARG A 9 -26.18 -46.64 61.45
C ARG A 9 -26.59 -45.63 60.40
N LEU A 10 -25.77 -44.60 60.18
CA LEU A 10 -25.86 -43.71 59.01
C LEU A 10 -25.35 -44.48 57.82
N LEU A 11 -26.20 -44.76 56.81
CA LEU A 11 -25.80 -45.17 55.49
C LEU A 11 -25.44 -43.90 54.70
N ALA A 12 -24.15 -43.69 54.41
CA ALA A 12 -23.70 -42.65 53.50
C ALA A 12 -23.94 -43.11 52.06
N PHE A 13 -24.93 -42.53 51.40
CA PHE A 13 -25.08 -42.65 49.93
C PHE A 13 -24.09 -41.75 49.27
N ALA A 14 -23.01 -42.30 48.70
CA ALA A 14 -22.09 -41.55 47.80
C ALA A 14 -22.76 -41.39 46.45
N THR A 15 -23.30 -40.22 46.15
CA THR A 15 -23.75 -39.85 44.84
C THR A 15 -22.54 -39.52 44.00
N LEU A 16 -22.15 -40.40 43.08
CA LEU A 16 -21.21 -40.11 41.99
C LEU A 16 -21.88 -39.09 41.04
N LEU A 17 -21.44 -37.83 41.13
CA LEU A 17 -21.77 -36.82 40.14
C LEU A 17 -20.99 -37.16 38.85
N PRO A 18 -21.63 -37.19 37.67
CA PRO A 18 -20.91 -37.38 36.43
C PRO A 18 -19.96 -36.18 36.20
N VAL A 19 -18.67 -36.46 36.08
CA VAL A 19 -17.67 -35.47 35.62
C VAL A 19 -18.04 -35.12 34.20
N ALA A 20 -18.59 -33.94 33.98
CA ALA A 20 -18.83 -33.42 32.65
C ALA A 20 -17.49 -33.27 31.95
N SER A 21 -17.28 -34.04 30.90
CA SER A 21 -16.13 -33.85 30.00
C SER A 21 -16.14 -32.42 29.45
N PRO A 22 -15.01 -31.71 29.44
CA PRO A 22 -14.97 -30.39 28.83
C PRO A 22 -15.45 -30.47 27.39
N PRO A 23 -16.19 -29.48 26.89
CA PRO A 23 -16.66 -29.48 25.53
C PRO A 23 -15.45 -29.64 24.60
N GLN A 24 -15.45 -30.68 23.78
CA GLN A 24 -14.50 -30.81 22.71
C GLN A 24 -14.66 -29.58 21.79
N ALA A 25 -13.64 -28.73 21.74
CA ALA A 25 -13.61 -27.62 20.79
C ALA A 25 -13.81 -28.23 19.39
N THR A 26 -14.91 -27.88 18.75
CA THR A 26 -15.14 -28.26 17.34
C THR A 26 -13.97 -27.77 16.52
N ALA A 27 -13.33 -28.68 15.77
CA ALA A 27 -12.23 -28.32 14.90
C ALA A 27 -12.67 -27.18 13.98
N ALA A 28 -12.00 -26.04 14.08
CA ALA A 28 -12.30 -24.91 13.20
C ALA A 28 -11.91 -25.27 11.76
N ASN A 29 -12.83 -25.05 10.81
CA ASN A 29 -12.61 -25.32 9.40
C ASN A 29 -12.31 -24.02 8.67
N TYR A 30 -11.28 -24.04 7.84
CA TYR A 30 -10.80 -22.91 7.04
C TYR A 30 -10.78 -23.24 5.56
N ASP A 31 -10.74 -22.23 4.71
CA ASP A 31 -10.57 -22.45 3.27
C ASP A 31 -9.14 -22.88 2.96
N VAL A 32 -8.16 -22.16 3.52
CA VAL A 32 -6.74 -22.49 3.40
C VAL A 32 -6.10 -22.53 4.77
N LEU A 33 -5.22 -23.51 4.98
CA LEU A 33 -4.44 -23.64 6.19
C LEU A 33 -2.98 -23.94 5.85
N ILE A 34 -2.10 -22.99 6.16
CA ILE A 34 -0.65 -23.10 5.99
C ILE A 34 -0.08 -23.56 7.34
N ARG A 35 0.65 -24.68 7.32
CA ARG A 35 1.14 -25.36 8.51
C ARG A 35 2.62 -25.15 8.75
N ASN A 36 3.00 -24.99 10.02
CA ASN A 36 4.38 -25.09 10.50
C ASN A 36 5.37 -24.13 9.83
N GLY A 37 4.91 -23.00 9.24
CA GLY A 37 5.77 -22.04 8.59
C GLY A 37 6.49 -21.12 9.59
N THR A 38 7.63 -20.59 9.20
CA THR A 38 8.28 -19.48 9.93
C THR A 38 7.59 -18.17 9.51
N ILE A 39 6.77 -17.61 10.41
CA ILE A 39 5.88 -16.47 10.10
C ILE A 39 6.63 -15.15 10.32
N TYR A 40 6.66 -14.34 9.27
CA TYR A 40 7.09 -12.94 9.26
C TYR A 40 5.83 -12.07 9.09
N ASP A 41 5.34 -11.48 10.17
CA ASP A 41 4.05 -10.78 10.17
C ASP A 41 4.10 -9.32 9.73
N GLY A 42 5.26 -8.82 9.30
CA GLY A 42 5.47 -7.44 8.88
C GLY A 42 5.58 -6.43 10.04
N SER A 43 5.47 -6.85 11.29
CA SER A 43 5.52 -5.95 12.46
C SER A 43 6.92 -5.51 12.87
N GLY A 44 7.97 -6.07 12.26
CA GLY A 44 9.38 -5.89 12.67
C GLY A 44 9.78 -6.70 13.90
N ARG A 45 8.87 -7.50 14.48
CA ARG A 45 9.20 -8.42 15.59
C ARG A 45 9.91 -9.67 15.08
N ALA A 46 10.54 -10.42 16.00
CA ALA A 46 11.15 -11.69 15.65
C ALA A 46 10.12 -12.65 15.04
N PRO A 47 10.48 -13.38 13.97
CA PRO A 47 9.60 -14.38 13.39
C PRO A 47 9.37 -15.54 14.34
N PHE A 48 8.26 -16.26 14.15
CA PHE A 48 7.91 -17.43 14.97
C PHE A 48 7.35 -18.56 14.12
N VAL A 49 7.46 -19.79 14.58
CA VAL A 49 6.88 -20.95 13.92
C VAL A 49 5.41 -21.09 14.29
N GLY A 50 4.55 -21.21 13.28
CA GLY A 50 3.10 -21.32 13.48
C GLY A 50 2.35 -21.67 12.20
N ASP A 51 1.02 -21.63 12.32
CA ASP A 51 0.09 -21.87 11.23
C ASP A 51 -0.60 -20.54 10.85
N VAL A 52 -1.02 -20.42 9.59
CA VAL A 52 -1.85 -19.33 9.10
C VAL A 52 -3.11 -19.91 8.48
N ALA A 53 -4.27 -19.47 8.95
CA ALA A 53 -5.57 -19.87 8.42
C ALA A 53 -6.25 -18.71 7.69
N VAL A 54 -6.85 -19.03 6.53
CA VAL A 54 -7.53 -18.06 5.66
C VAL A 54 -8.96 -18.53 5.38
N ASN A 55 -9.90 -17.59 5.45
CA ASN A 55 -11.27 -17.76 4.98
C ASN A 55 -11.62 -16.66 3.98
N GLY A 56 -12.00 -17.05 2.77
CA GLY A 56 -12.24 -16.12 1.68
C GLY A 56 -11.00 -15.27 1.41
N ASP A 57 -11.12 -13.97 1.58
CA ASP A 57 -10.06 -12.96 1.37
C ASP A 57 -9.38 -12.49 2.68
N ARG A 58 -9.63 -13.19 3.81
CA ARG A 58 -9.19 -12.75 5.14
C ARG A 58 -8.31 -13.76 5.83
N ILE A 59 -7.24 -13.29 6.46
CA ILE A 59 -6.51 -14.07 7.46
C ILE A 59 -7.42 -14.22 8.69
N ALA A 60 -7.86 -15.46 8.93
CA ALA A 60 -8.82 -15.78 10.00
C ALA A 60 -8.12 -16.05 11.34
N ALA A 61 -6.93 -16.66 11.32
CA ALA A 61 -6.16 -16.95 12.52
C ALA A 61 -4.67 -17.12 12.18
N ILE A 62 -3.82 -16.78 13.16
CA ILE A 62 -2.38 -17.02 13.13
C ILE A 62 -1.95 -17.59 14.48
N GLY A 63 -1.13 -18.64 14.50
CA GLY A 63 -0.57 -19.24 15.72
C GLY A 63 -0.54 -20.77 15.66
N LYS A 64 -0.62 -21.43 16.82
CA LYS A 64 -0.74 -22.89 16.88
C LYS A 64 -2.20 -23.28 16.72
N LEU A 65 -2.57 -23.78 15.55
CA LEU A 65 -3.93 -24.16 15.21
C LEU A 65 -4.12 -25.69 15.24
N SER A 66 -3.70 -26.30 16.35
CA SER A 66 -3.81 -27.74 16.56
C SER A 66 -5.27 -28.19 16.44
N GLY A 67 -5.54 -29.20 15.61
CA GLY A 67 -6.90 -29.72 15.38
C GLY A 67 -7.74 -28.94 14.36
N ALA A 68 -7.30 -27.74 13.91
CA ALA A 68 -7.93 -27.06 12.78
C ALA A 68 -7.80 -27.86 11.48
N ARG A 69 -8.69 -27.62 10.52
CA ARG A 69 -8.67 -28.22 9.17
C ARG A 69 -8.84 -27.14 8.12
N GLY A 70 -8.16 -27.28 6.99
CA GLY A 70 -8.34 -26.47 5.80
C GLY A 70 -8.93 -27.30 4.65
N LYS A 71 -9.77 -26.70 3.81
CA LYS A 71 -10.14 -27.31 2.54
C LYS A 71 -8.89 -27.58 1.69
N THR A 72 -7.95 -26.63 1.74
CA THR A 72 -6.60 -26.78 1.21
C THR A 72 -5.61 -26.62 2.34
N GLU A 73 -4.74 -27.61 2.55
CA GLU A 73 -3.66 -27.53 3.53
C GLU A 73 -2.29 -27.56 2.84
N THR A 74 -1.38 -26.67 3.26
CA THR A 74 -0.02 -26.58 2.76
C THR A 74 0.97 -26.72 3.90
N GLU A 75 1.88 -27.69 3.82
CA GLU A 75 3.00 -27.83 4.76
C GLU A 75 4.10 -26.83 4.40
N ALA A 76 4.41 -25.92 5.30
CA ALA A 76 5.43 -24.87 5.13
C ALA A 76 6.62 -25.02 6.08
N ARG A 77 6.86 -26.20 6.63
CA ARG A 77 7.99 -26.46 7.52
C ARG A 77 9.31 -26.14 6.82
N GLY A 78 10.12 -25.28 7.44
CA GLY A 78 11.38 -24.80 6.88
C GLY A 78 11.23 -23.70 5.82
N LEU A 79 9.99 -23.25 5.55
CA LEU A 79 9.72 -22.15 4.64
C LEU A 79 9.31 -20.89 5.43
N ALA A 80 9.61 -19.73 4.88
CA ALA A 80 9.08 -18.45 5.34
C ALA A 80 7.63 -18.28 4.87
N VAL A 81 6.78 -17.77 5.76
CA VAL A 81 5.41 -17.36 5.45
C VAL A 81 5.29 -15.87 5.79
N ALA A 82 5.04 -15.06 4.78
CA ALA A 82 4.93 -13.61 4.90
C ALA A 82 3.71 -13.10 4.12
N PRO A 83 3.20 -11.89 4.43
CA PRO A 83 2.29 -11.19 3.52
C PRO A 83 2.90 -11.07 2.13
N GLY A 84 2.06 -11.02 1.10
CA GLY A 84 2.53 -10.70 -0.25
C GLY A 84 3.23 -9.34 -0.26
N PHE A 85 4.29 -9.23 -1.06
CA PHE A 85 5.05 -7.99 -1.17
C PHE A 85 4.25 -6.94 -1.94
N ILE A 86 4.50 -5.69 -1.59
CA ILE A 86 3.94 -4.51 -2.25
C ILE A 86 5.07 -3.85 -3.04
N ASN A 87 4.93 -3.79 -4.36
CA ASN A 87 5.80 -2.97 -5.19
C ASN A 87 5.29 -1.53 -5.15
N MET A 88 5.93 -0.67 -4.34
CA MET A 88 5.49 0.72 -4.12
C MET A 88 5.76 1.63 -5.32
N LEU A 89 6.59 1.21 -6.26
CA LEU A 89 6.98 1.96 -7.45
C LEU A 89 6.91 1.06 -8.68
N SER A 90 5.68 0.81 -9.15
CA SER A 90 5.45 0.00 -10.34
C SER A 90 5.22 0.86 -11.58
N TRP A 91 5.90 0.50 -12.66
CA TRP A 91 5.68 1.03 -14.00
C TRP A 91 4.93 0.03 -14.91
N ALA A 92 4.22 -0.91 -14.31
CA ALA A 92 3.51 -1.97 -15.04
C ALA A 92 2.24 -1.49 -15.77
N ASN A 93 2.04 -0.19 -15.92
CA ASN A 93 0.82 0.39 -16.50
C ASN A 93 0.48 -0.23 -17.88
N GLU A 94 1.45 -0.30 -18.78
CA GLU A 94 1.23 -0.83 -20.13
C GLU A 94 1.44 -2.34 -20.20
N SER A 95 2.40 -2.87 -19.44
CA SER A 95 2.72 -4.30 -19.44
C SER A 95 1.54 -5.14 -18.93
N LEU A 96 0.78 -4.66 -17.96
CA LEU A 96 -0.46 -5.32 -17.50
C LEU A 96 -1.57 -5.29 -18.54
N ILE A 97 -1.60 -4.27 -19.42
CA ILE A 97 -2.49 -4.27 -20.60
C ILE A 97 -2.06 -5.35 -21.58
N GLN A 98 -0.77 -5.55 -21.79
CA GLN A 98 -0.24 -6.56 -22.70
C GLN A 98 -0.37 -7.96 -22.12
N ASP A 99 0.05 -8.19 -20.89
CA ASP A 99 0.01 -9.48 -20.21
C ASP A 99 -0.41 -9.32 -18.72
N GLY A 100 -1.70 -9.49 -18.46
CA GLY A 100 -2.26 -9.40 -17.11
C GLY A 100 -1.78 -10.49 -16.15
N ARG A 101 -1.02 -11.49 -16.59
CA ARG A 101 -0.49 -12.55 -15.71
C ARG A 101 0.61 -12.07 -14.77
N SER A 102 1.26 -10.93 -15.04
CA SER A 102 2.31 -10.31 -14.21
C SER A 102 3.32 -11.33 -13.64
N GLN A 103 3.82 -12.23 -14.51
CA GLN A 103 4.63 -13.38 -14.08
C GLN A 103 5.96 -12.99 -13.42
N SER A 104 6.54 -11.85 -13.80
CA SER A 104 7.74 -11.31 -13.14
C SER A 104 7.51 -11.02 -11.67
N ASP A 105 6.35 -10.46 -11.33
CA ASP A 105 6.02 -9.96 -10.00
C ASP A 105 5.45 -11.06 -9.11
N ILE A 106 4.41 -11.75 -9.56
CA ILE A 106 3.78 -12.79 -8.73
C ILE A 106 4.71 -13.95 -8.39
N ARG A 107 5.67 -14.29 -9.26
CA ARG A 107 6.68 -15.34 -8.98
C ARG A 107 7.72 -14.90 -7.96
N GLN A 108 7.85 -13.62 -7.70
CA GLN A 108 8.68 -13.04 -6.64
C GLN A 108 7.86 -12.76 -5.36
N GLY A 109 6.57 -13.10 -5.36
CA GLY A 109 5.68 -12.89 -4.22
C GLY A 109 5.09 -11.48 -4.13
N VAL A 110 5.20 -10.66 -5.17
CA VAL A 110 4.51 -9.37 -5.26
C VAL A 110 3.03 -9.65 -5.52
N THR A 111 2.16 -9.09 -4.69
CA THR A 111 0.70 -9.27 -4.76
C THR A 111 -0.06 -7.97 -4.97
N LEU A 112 0.63 -6.84 -4.82
CA LEU A 112 0.10 -5.50 -5.08
C LEU A 112 1.16 -4.67 -5.82
N GLU A 113 0.77 -4.07 -6.93
CA GLU A 113 1.56 -3.10 -7.68
C GLU A 113 0.95 -1.71 -7.51
N VAL A 114 1.74 -0.76 -7.03
CA VAL A 114 1.34 0.63 -6.82
C VAL A 114 1.97 1.49 -7.91
N MET A 115 1.13 2.15 -8.69
CA MET A 115 1.50 2.98 -9.84
C MET A 115 1.31 4.47 -9.55
N GLY A 116 1.77 5.34 -10.43
CA GLY A 116 1.50 6.79 -10.36
C GLY A 116 2.65 7.63 -9.84
N GLU A 117 3.90 7.25 -10.13
CA GLU A 117 5.07 8.09 -9.86
C GLU A 117 5.07 9.32 -10.79
N GLY A 118 4.41 10.38 -10.36
CA GLY A 118 4.32 11.64 -11.07
C GLY A 118 3.35 11.65 -12.25
N GLU A 119 3.28 10.58 -13.02
CA GLU A 119 2.32 10.37 -14.09
C GLU A 119 1.39 9.20 -13.76
N SER A 120 0.14 9.29 -14.22
CA SER A 120 -0.87 8.25 -14.07
C SER A 120 -1.67 8.08 -15.35
N MET A 121 -2.32 6.94 -15.52
CA MET A 121 -3.11 6.60 -16.72
C MET A 121 -4.44 7.37 -16.83
N GLY A 122 -4.67 8.31 -15.96
CA GLY A 122 -5.78 9.27 -15.95
C GLY A 122 -5.57 10.28 -14.82
N PRO A 123 -6.21 11.47 -14.90
CA PRO A 123 -7.20 11.91 -15.90
C PRO A 123 -6.57 12.27 -17.26
N LEU A 124 -7.27 11.98 -18.34
CA LEU A 124 -6.82 12.29 -19.70
C LEU A 124 -7.83 13.21 -20.40
N ASN A 125 -7.32 14.23 -21.09
CA ASN A 125 -8.09 14.97 -22.09
C ASN A 125 -7.85 14.42 -23.51
N ASP A 126 -8.55 14.94 -24.51
CA ASP A 126 -8.47 14.41 -25.87
C ASP A 126 -7.07 14.55 -26.50
N SER A 127 -6.31 15.60 -26.15
CA SER A 127 -4.93 15.75 -26.64
C SER A 127 -3.98 14.73 -26.02
N MET A 128 -4.12 14.49 -24.71
CA MET A 128 -3.33 13.47 -23.99
C MET A 128 -3.62 12.05 -24.50
N LYS A 129 -4.88 11.75 -24.83
CA LYS A 129 -5.25 10.45 -25.43
C LYS A 129 -4.62 10.25 -26.80
N ARG A 130 -4.61 11.31 -27.64
CA ARG A 130 -3.93 11.26 -28.94
C ARG A 130 -2.43 11.06 -28.77
N GLU A 131 -1.80 11.87 -27.92
CA GLU A 131 -0.37 11.77 -27.63
C GLU A 131 0.01 10.39 -27.10
N MET A 132 -0.76 9.84 -26.15
CA MET A 132 -0.55 8.48 -25.62
C MET A 132 -0.70 7.41 -26.73
N SER A 133 -1.62 7.59 -27.66
CA SER A 133 -1.82 6.65 -28.77
C SER A 133 -0.71 6.74 -29.84
N GLU A 134 -0.18 7.94 -30.08
CA GLU A 134 0.87 8.20 -31.08
C GLU A 134 2.27 7.80 -30.59
N ASN A 135 2.54 7.95 -29.27
CA ASN A 135 3.85 7.75 -28.67
C ASN A 135 4.04 6.37 -27.99
N GLN A 136 3.19 5.40 -28.24
CA GLN A 136 3.35 4.06 -27.71
C GLN A 136 4.65 3.40 -28.18
N GLY A 137 5.36 2.73 -27.25
CA GLY A 137 6.52 1.91 -27.52
C GLY A 137 6.15 0.60 -28.25
N ASP A 138 6.74 -0.51 -27.83
CA ASP A 138 6.48 -1.84 -28.41
C ASP A 138 5.09 -2.37 -28.05
N ILE A 139 4.54 -1.96 -26.91
CA ILE A 139 3.20 -2.34 -26.45
C ILE A 139 2.17 -1.41 -27.09
N LYS A 140 1.27 -1.98 -27.90
CA LYS A 140 0.20 -1.26 -28.57
C LYS A 140 -1.13 -1.55 -27.94
N PHE A 141 -1.91 -0.51 -27.63
CA PHE A 141 -3.24 -0.61 -27.04
C PHE A 141 -4.13 0.58 -27.44
N GLU A 142 -5.42 0.39 -27.36
CA GLU A 142 -6.40 1.47 -27.53
C GLU A 142 -6.70 2.12 -26.18
N VAL A 143 -6.63 3.45 -26.10
CA VAL A 143 -6.95 4.21 -24.88
C VAL A 143 -8.47 4.33 -24.74
N LYS A 144 -9.08 3.43 -23.96
CA LYS A 144 -10.54 3.32 -23.77
C LYS A 144 -11.08 4.04 -22.54
N TRP A 145 -10.23 4.68 -21.79
CA TRP A 145 -10.55 5.35 -20.51
C TRP A 145 -10.24 6.84 -20.59
N THR A 146 -10.81 7.59 -19.66
CA THR A 146 -10.60 9.03 -19.45
C THR A 146 -10.10 9.31 -18.05
N THR A 147 -10.65 8.61 -17.07
CA THR A 147 -10.29 8.81 -15.67
C THR A 147 -9.37 7.71 -15.15
N LEU A 148 -8.76 7.95 -14.00
CA LEU A 148 -7.92 6.94 -13.37
C LEU A 148 -8.73 5.71 -12.96
N GLY A 149 -9.93 5.90 -12.41
CA GLY A 149 -10.82 4.79 -12.06
C GLY A 149 -11.22 3.94 -13.26
N GLU A 150 -11.57 4.57 -14.40
CA GLU A 150 -11.88 3.85 -15.64
C GLU A 150 -10.69 3.00 -16.13
N TYR A 151 -9.45 3.46 -15.95
CA TYR A 151 -8.27 2.67 -16.26
C TYR A 151 -8.12 1.46 -15.31
N LEU A 152 -8.30 1.66 -14.02
CA LEU A 152 -8.23 0.55 -13.04
C LEU A 152 -9.33 -0.48 -13.30
N ASP A 153 -10.54 -0.04 -13.61
CA ASP A 153 -11.67 -0.91 -14.00
C ASP A 153 -11.34 -1.67 -15.31
N PHE A 154 -10.69 -1.03 -16.27
CA PHE A 154 -10.24 -1.67 -17.50
C PHE A 154 -9.27 -2.82 -17.21
N LEU A 155 -8.30 -2.65 -16.31
CA LEU A 155 -7.39 -3.71 -15.89
C LEU A 155 -8.13 -4.87 -15.21
N VAL A 156 -9.08 -4.58 -14.33
CA VAL A 156 -9.91 -5.59 -13.66
C VAL A 156 -10.72 -6.40 -14.68
N GLN A 157 -11.35 -5.74 -15.64
CA GLN A 157 -12.13 -6.39 -16.70
C GLN A 157 -11.26 -7.24 -17.63
N ARG A 158 -10.04 -6.79 -17.89
CA ARG A 158 -9.08 -7.57 -18.67
C ARG A 158 -8.63 -8.83 -17.94
N GLY A 159 -8.61 -8.82 -16.62
CA GLY A 159 -8.10 -9.88 -15.76
C GLY A 159 -6.59 -9.76 -15.55
N ILE A 160 -6.22 -9.42 -14.33
CA ILE A 160 -4.83 -9.30 -13.87
C ILE A 160 -4.60 -10.21 -12.67
N SER A 161 -3.37 -10.73 -12.52
CA SER A 161 -3.02 -11.69 -11.46
C SER A 161 -2.67 -11.04 -10.14
N CYS A 162 -2.08 -9.84 -10.15
CA CYS A 162 -1.79 -9.04 -8.96
C CYS A 162 -2.90 -8.01 -8.69
N ASN A 163 -3.00 -7.53 -7.47
CA ASN A 163 -3.79 -6.34 -7.19
C ASN A 163 -3.06 -5.11 -7.73
N VAL A 164 -3.80 -4.07 -8.05
CA VAL A 164 -3.25 -2.78 -8.49
C VAL A 164 -3.87 -1.64 -7.70
N ALA A 165 -3.07 -0.62 -7.45
CA ALA A 165 -3.50 0.67 -6.93
C ALA A 165 -2.69 1.77 -7.63
N SER A 166 -3.18 3.00 -7.60
CA SER A 166 -2.45 4.11 -8.21
C SER A 166 -2.60 5.39 -7.42
N PHE A 167 -1.55 6.17 -7.39
CA PHE A 167 -1.65 7.60 -7.12
C PHE A 167 -2.17 8.32 -8.36
N VAL A 168 -2.85 9.46 -8.20
CA VAL A 168 -3.07 10.39 -9.31
C VAL A 168 -1.79 11.20 -9.50
N GLY A 169 -1.27 11.22 -10.72
CA GLY A 169 -0.03 11.91 -11.05
C GLY A 169 -0.21 13.43 -11.07
N ALA A 170 0.57 14.17 -10.27
CA ALA A 170 0.58 15.63 -10.29
C ALA A 170 0.99 16.16 -11.68
N THR A 171 1.91 15.48 -12.37
CA THR A 171 2.30 15.77 -13.73
C THR A 171 1.14 15.60 -14.71
N THR A 172 0.40 14.49 -14.60
CA THR A 172 -0.78 14.21 -15.43
C THR A 172 -1.84 15.30 -15.26
N VAL A 173 -2.12 15.68 -14.02
CA VAL A 173 -3.07 16.76 -13.70
C VAL A 173 -2.60 18.11 -14.26
N ARG A 174 -1.31 18.39 -14.16
CA ARG A 174 -0.70 19.61 -14.71
C ARG A 174 -0.80 19.65 -16.23
N ILE A 175 -0.40 18.57 -16.93
CA ILE A 175 -0.47 18.48 -18.39
C ILE A 175 -1.92 18.62 -18.86
N HIS A 176 -2.88 18.04 -18.14
CA HIS A 176 -4.30 18.12 -18.46
C HIS A 176 -4.79 19.59 -18.56
N GLU A 177 -4.34 20.47 -17.67
CA GLU A 177 -4.84 21.84 -17.56
C GLU A 177 -3.96 22.89 -18.25
N ILE A 178 -2.65 22.75 -18.22
CA ILE A 178 -1.72 23.76 -18.71
C ILE A 178 -0.66 23.23 -19.69
N GLY A 179 -0.74 21.95 -20.04
CA GLY A 179 0.21 21.32 -20.95
C GLY A 179 1.64 21.32 -20.39
N TYR A 180 2.60 21.47 -21.27
CA TYR A 180 4.03 21.43 -20.94
C TYR A 180 4.62 22.81 -20.61
N ALA A 181 3.79 23.82 -20.39
CA ALA A 181 4.23 25.20 -20.18
C ALA A 181 5.05 25.37 -18.88
N ASP A 182 6.20 26.05 -18.98
CA ASP A 182 7.02 26.46 -17.84
C ASP A 182 6.44 27.76 -17.23
N ARG A 183 5.36 27.63 -16.52
CA ARG A 183 4.71 28.71 -15.77
C ARG A 183 3.87 28.15 -14.63
N PRO A 184 3.59 28.91 -13.58
CA PRO A 184 2.58 28.52 -12.59
C PRO A 184 1.18 28.47 -13.23
N PRO A 185 0.26 27.65 -12.68
CA PRO A 185 -1.14 27.72 -13.04
C PRO A 185 -1.77 29.05 -12.58
N THR A 186 -2.73 29.57 -13.33
CA THR A 186 -3.63 30.60 -12.83
C THR A 186 -4.53 30.01 -11.73
N SER A 187 -5.16 30.86 -10.91
CA SER A 187 -6.08 30.39 -9.86
C SER A 187 -7.23 29.55 -10.44
N ALA A 188 -7.72 29.88 -11.64
CA ALA A 188 -8.77 29.11 -12.30
C ALA A 188 -8.29 27.74 -12.77
N GLU A 189 -7.08 27.65 -13.32
CA GLU A 189 -6.42 26.38 -13.71
C GLU A 189 -6.17 25.52 -12.49
N LEU A 190 -5.58 26.08 -11.41
CA LEU A 190 -5.34 25.37 -10.17
C LEU A 190 -6.64 24.82 -9.59
N GLY A 191 -7.73 25.60 -9.57
CA GLY A 191 -9.03 25.13 -9.13
C GLY A 191 -9.61 23.99 -9.99
N ARG A 192 -9.26 23.91 -11.28
CA ARG A 192 -9.62 22.75 -12.13
C ARG A 192 -8.74 21.55 -11.83
N MET A 193 -7.43 21.75 -11.63
CA MET A 193 -6.49 20.70 -11.18
C MET A 193 -6.96 20.05 -9.87
N GLU A 194 -7.35 20.85 -8.89
CA GLU A 194 -7.91 20.37 -7.62
C GLU A 194 -9.18 19.51 -7.82
N LYS A 195 -10.02 19.85 -8.80
CA LYS A 195 -11.22 19.04 -9.13
C LYS A 195 -10.83 17.69 -9.74
N LEU A 196 -9.80 17.65 -10.59
CA LEU A 196 -9.29 16.40 -11.15
C LEU A 196 -8.74 15.49 -10.06
N VAL A 197 -7.94 16.02 -9.13
CA VAL A 197 -7.45 15.26 -7.97
C VAL A 197 -8.63 14.75 -7.13
N ARG A 198 -9.60 15.61 -6.83
CA ARG A 198 -10.79 15.21 -6.05
C ARG A 198 -11.54 14.05 -6.72
N ARG A 199 -11.72 14.11 -8.04
CA ARG A 199 -12.35 13.02 -8.79
C ARG A 199 -11.56 11.73 -8.68
N ALA A 200 -10.26 11.76 -8.91
CA ALA A 200 -9.39 10.59 -8.79
C ALA A 200 -9.44 9.98 -7.38
N MET A 201 -9.45 10.82 -6.33
CA MET A 201 -9.61 10.35 -4.95
C MET A 201 -10.96 9.68 -4.70
N GLN A 202 -12.05 10.20 -5.29
CA GLN A 202 -13.37 9.57 -5.23
C GLN A 202 -13.43 8.23 -5.96
N GLU A 203 -12.61 8.06 -6.97
CA GLU A 203 -12.45 6.83 -7.76
C GLU A 203 -11.47 5.82 -7.13
N GLY A 204 -10.86 6.14 -5.98
CA GLY A 204 -10.02 5.23 -5.21
C GLY A 204 -8.51 5.44 -5.35
N ALA A 205 -8.06 6.58 -5.88
CA ALA A 205 -6.64 6.91 -5.86
C ALA A 205 -6.08 6.92 -4.43
N LEU A 206 -4.84 6.47 -4.26
CA LEU A 206 -4.17 6.44 -2.95
C LEU A 206 -3.76 7.83 -2.45
N GLY A 207 -3.69 8.81 -3.33
CA GLY A 207 -3.22 10.15 -3.04
C GLY A 207 -2.64 10.80 -4.28
N VAL A 208 -1.69 11.72 -4.09
CA VAL A 208 -0.99 12.44 -5.18
C VAL A 208 0.45 11.97 -5.27
N GLY A 209 0.86 11.49 -6.45
CA GLY A 209 2.24 11.16 -6.78
C GLY A 209 2.90 12.26 -7.60
N SER A 210 4.17 12.55 -7.33
CA SER A 210 4.94 13.52 -8.10
C SER A 210 6.34 13.00 -8.43
N SER A 211 6.92 13.53 -9.52
CA SER A 211 8.26 13.18 -9.99
C SER A 211 8.97 14.46 -10.43
N LEU A 212 9.48 15.22 -9.44
CA LEU A 212 9.82 16.63 -9.57
C LEU A 212 11.16 16.91 -10.26
N ILE A 213 11.92 15.89 -10.59
CA ILE A 213 13.18 16.01 -11.33
C ILE A 213 12.95 16.14 -12.85
N TYR A 214 11.80 15.72 -13.36
CA TYR A 214 11.47 15.69 -14.77
C TYR A 214 10.54 16.82 -15.17
N ALA A 215 10.74 17.42 -16.35
CA ALA A 215 9.79 18.35 -16.94
C ALA A 215 8.54 17.58 -17.48
N PRO A 216 7.33 18.13 -17.37
CA PRO A 216 7.00 19.47 -16.86
C PRO A 216 6.76 19.52 -15.33
N ALA A 217 6.87 18.41 -14.59
CA ALA A 217 6.74 18.40 -13.14
C ALA A 217 7.74 19.32 -12.42
N PHE A 218 8.95 19.45 -12.99
CA PHE A 218 9.99 20.34 -12.48
C PHE A 218 9.54 21.82 -12.40
N TYR A 219 8.59 22.23 -13.23
CA TYR A 219 8.05 23.60 -13.26
C TYR A 219 7.03 23.86 -12.14
N ALA A 220 6.43 22.81 -11.59
CA ALA A 220 5.52 22.93 -10.45
C ALA A 220 6.23 23.53 -9.25
N LYS A 221 5.61 24.52 -8.61
CA LYS A 221 6.10 25.11 -7.37
C LYS A 221 5.49 24.38 -6.16
N THR A 222 6.12 24.55 -5.01
CA THR A 222 5.71 23.89 -3.76
C THR A 222 4.26 24.21 -3.39
N ASP A 223 3.79 25.45 -3.64
CA ASP A 223 2.41 25.88 -3.36
C ASP A 223 1.37 25.17 -4.24
N GLU A 224 1.68 24.91 -5.51
CA GLU A 224 0.87 24.10 -6.41
C GLU A 224 0.71 22.67 -5.84
N LEU A 225 1.81 22.05 -5.44
CA LEU A 225 1.82 20.70 -4.87
C LEU A 225 1.07 20.64 -3.53
N ILE A 226 1.22 21.66 -2.67
CA ILE A 226 0.46 21.78 -1.42
C ILE A 226 -1.05 21.85 -1.70
N ALA A 227 -1.47 22.61 -2.72
CA ALA A 227 -2.89 22.72 -3.06
C ALA A 227 -3.49 21.37 -3.48
N LEU A 228 -2.80 20.62 -4.35
CA LEU A 228 -3.21 19.29 -4.77
C LEU A 228 -3.20 18.29 -3.60
N ALA A 229 -2.15 18.31 -2.78
CA ALA A 229 -2.01 17.45 -1.61
C ALA A 229 -3.09 17.73 -0.54
N LYS A 230 -3.52 18.97 -0.34
CA LYS A 230 -4.66 19.33 0.53
C LYS A 230 -5.96 18.67 0.09
N VAL A 231 -6.20 18.56 -1.20
CA VAL A 231 -7.37 17.84 -1.71
C VAL A 231 -7.30 16.37 -1.31
N ALA A 232 -6.16 15.71 -1.57
CA ALA A 232 -5.97 14.31 -1.22
C ALA A 232 -6.02 14.06 0.29
N SER A 233 -5.50 14.98 1.11
CA SER A 233 -5.58 14.93 2.57
C SER A 233 -7.02 14.82 3.08
N GLY A 234 -7.95 15.54 2.46
CA GLY A 234 -9.38 15.49 2.79
C GLY A 234 -10.04 14.11 2.57
N PHE A 235 -9.39 13.21 1.86
CA PHE A 235 -9.80 11.82 1.64
C PHE A 235 -8.96 10.80 2.42
N GLY A 236 -8.03 11.26 3.27
CA GLY A 236 -7.10 10.39 3.99
C GLY A 236 -5.98 9.83 3.10
N GLY A 237 -5.70 10.47 1.98
CA GLY A 237 -4.67 10.06 1.03
C GLY A 237 -3.24 10.29 1.52
N VAL A 238 -2.27 9.96 0.68
CA VAL A 238 -0.82 10.12 0.88
C VAL A 238 -0.24 10.99 -0.23
N TYR A 239 0.77 11.79 0.06
CA TYR A 239 1.62 12.44 -0.94
C TYR A 239 2.90 11.63 -1.10
N ILE A 240 3.26 11.24 -2.32
CA ILE A 240 4.49 10.49 -2.58
C ILE A 240 5.30 11.17 -3.67
N SER A 241 6.62 11.19 -3.55
CA SER A 241 7.45 11.95 -4.47
C SER A 241 8.81 11.33 -4.78
N HIS A 242 9.10 11.21 -6.08
CA HIS A 242 10.45 11.35 -6.57
C HIS A 242 10.83 12.83 -6.40
N ILE A 243 11.65 13.11 -5.41
CA ILE A 243 11.95 14.48 -5.00
C ILE A 243 12.73 15.26 -6.06
N ARG A 244 12.71 16.58 -5.97
CA ARG A 244 13.27 17.52 -6.99
C ARG A 244 14.76 17.35 -7.23
N SER A 245 15.50 16.80 -6.29
CA SER A 245 16.93 16.51 -6.42
C SER A 245 17.34 15.41 -5.46
N GLU A 246 18.01 14.39 -5.99
CA GLU A 246 18.64 13.32 -5.21
C GLU A 246 20.15 13.55 -5.05
N GLY A 247 20.69 14.64 -5.61
CA GLY A 247 22.10 14.97 -5.67
C GLY A 247 22.47 16.18 -4.84
N THR A 248 22.95 17.23 -5.50
CA THR A 248 23.52 18.41 -4.83
C THR A 248 22.52 19.12 -3.91
N ARG A 249 21.23 19.12 -4.25
CA ARG A 249 20.14 19.75 -3.50
C ARG A 249 19.24 18.74 -2.78
N LEU A 250 19.78 17.60 -2.37
CA LEU A 250 19.04 16.50 -1.74
C LEU A 250 18.30 16.95 -0.47
N LEU A 251 18.98 17.70 0.41
CA LEU A 251 18.40 18.12 1.69
C LEU A 251 17.31 19.18 1.54
N GLU A 252 17.44 20.06 0.56
CA GLU A 252 16.39 21.04 0.21
C GLU A 252 15.17 20.35 -0.40
N ALA A 253 15.39 19.36 -1.27
CA ALA A 253 14.29 18.60 -1.89
C ALA A 253 13.53 17.76 -0.86
N ALA A 254 14.23 17.19 0.13
CA ALA A 254 13.58 16.52 1.24
C ALA A 254 12.78 17.50 2.13
N GLU A 255 13.30 18.73 2.35
CA GLU A 255 12.56 19.76 3.09
C GLU A 255 11.30 20.19 2.34
N GLU A 256 11.33 20.25 1.01
CA GLU A 256 10.14 20.52 0.18
C GLU A 256 9.04 19.50 0.45
N LEU A 257 9.37 18.19 0.44
CA LEU A 257 8.42 17.12 0.74
C LEU A 257 7.86 17.24 2.15
N ILE A 258 8.72 17.48 3.15
CA ILE A 258 8.32 17.67 4.55
C ILE A 258 7.40 18.90 4.69
N THR A 259 7.69 19.97 3.97
CA THR A 259 6.85 21.18 3.93
C THR A 259 5.48 20.89 3.33
N ILE A 260 5.42 20.16 2.21
CA ILE A 260 4.16 19.74 1.61
C ILE A 260 3.35 18.90 2.59
N SER A 261 3.97 17.92 3.25
CA SER A 261 3.32 17.11 4.27
C SER A 261 2.72 17.94 5.40
N ARG A 262 3.50 18.89 5.91
CA ARG A 262 3.11 19.78 7.03
C ARG A 262 1.96 20.71 6.65
N GLU A 263 2.12 21.42 5.53
CA GLU A 263 1.17 22.45 5.10
C GLU A 263 -0.15 21.88 4.54
N ALA A 264 -0.09 20.68 3.97
CA ALA A 264 -1.29 19.98 3.50
C ALA A 264 -1.93 19.08 4.58
N GLY A 265 -1.25 18.84 5.69
CA GLY A 265 -1.73 17.92 6.74
C GLY A 265 -1.86 16.50 6.23
N ILE A 266 -0.90 16.02 5.44
CA ILE A 266 -0.96 14.74 4.73
C ILE A 266 0.28 13.89 5.07
N PRO A 267 0.14 12.55 5.22
CA PRO A 267 1.31 11.67 5.23
C PRO A 267 2.09 11.79 3.94
N ALA A 268 3.41 11.71 4.02
CA ALA A 268 4.23 11.76 2.81
C ALA A 268 5.28 10.65 2.78
N GLU A 269 5.67 10.27 1.57
CA GLU A 269 6.67 9.24 1.31
C GLU A 269 7.68 9.71 0.28
N LEU A 270 8.96 9.43 0.55
CA LEU A 270 10.03 9.58 -0.43
C LEU A 270 10.15 8.28 -1.23
N TYR A 271 10.01 8.36 -2.56
CA TYR A 271 10.38 7.26 -3.44
C TYR A 271 11.89 7.01 -3.39
N HIS A 272 12.26 5.71 -3.39
CA HIS A 272 13.62 5.21 -3.63
C HIS A 272 14.71 6.06 -2.98
N LEU A 273 14.62 6.27 -1.67
CA LEU A 273 15.51 7.11 -0.89
C LEU A 273 16.99 6.79 -1.16
N LYS A 274 17.70 7.75 -1.72
CA LYS A 274 19.13 7.65 -2.03
C LYS A 274 19.82 9.00 -2.06
N ALA A 275 21.14 8.99 -1.92
CA ALA A 275 22.03 10.11 -2.21
C ALA A 275 22.76 9.81 -3.54
N ALA A 276 22.27 10.38 -4.65
CA ALA A 276 22.78 10.11 -5.98
C ALA A 276 24.13 10.78 -6.24
N GLY A 277 25.09 9.97 -6.70
CA GLY A 277 26.48 10.39 -6.98
C GLY A 277 27.37 10.41 -5.75
N GLN A 278 28.59 9.91 -5.92
CA GLN A 278 29.56 9.70 -4.83
C GLN A 278 29.81 10.97 -3.99
N SER A 279 29.82 12.16 -4.62
CA SER A 279 30.00 13.45 -3.94
C SER A 279 28.87 13.81 -2.96
N ASN A 280 27.76 13.10 -3.01
CA ASN A 280 26.58 13.35 -2.16
C ASN A 280 26.34 12.27 -1.09
N TRP A 281 27.11 11.18 -1.08
CA TRP A 281 26.90 10.09 -0.12
C TRP A 281 26.98 10.54 1.33
N ASN A 282 27.81 11.52 1.64
CA ASN A 282 27.95 12.12 2.96
C ASN A 282 26.68 12.86 3.43
N LYS A 283 25.69 13.07 2.57
CA LYS A 283 24.41 13.71 2.91
C LYS A 283 23.36 12.72 3.44
N LEU A 284 23.58 11.40 3.28
CA LEU A 284 22.57 10.40 3.62
C LEU A 284 22.20 10.42 5.11
N ASP A 285 23.19 10.53 6.01
CA ASP A 285 22.94 10.61 7.45
C ASP A 285 22.14 11.86 7.80
N ALA A 286 22.46 13.01 7.18
CA ALA A 286 21.71 14.26 7.40
C ALA A 286 20.27 14.16 6.84
N LEU A 287 20.05 13.44 5.74
CA LEU A 287 18.73 13.17 5.20
C LEU A 287 17.90 12.31 6.17
N ILE A 288 18.48 11.23 6.68
CA ILE A 288 17.82 10.37 7.68
C ILE A 288 17.46 11.16 8.93
N GLN A 289 18.41 11.95 9.47
CA GLN A 289 18.16 12.81 10.63
C GLN A 289 17.03 13.81 10.38
N LYS A 290 16.94 14.38 9.18
CA LYS A 290 15.87 15.32 8.81
C LYS A 290 14.50 14.62 8.80
N ILE A 291 14.42 13.43 8.26
CA ILE A 291 13.19 12.61 8.27
C ILE A 291 12.80 12.24 9.70
N GLU A 292 13.75 11.78 10.52
CA GLU A 292 13.49 11.40 11.90
C GLU A 292 13.05 12.61 12.75
N ALA A 293 13.63 13.79 12.53
CA ALA A 293 13.20 15.03 13.17
C ALA A 293 11.75 15.40 12.80
N ALA A 294 11.38 15.26 11.53
CA ALA A 294 10.01 15.48 11.06
C ALA A 294 9.02 14.49 11.72
N ARG A 295 9.42 13.22 11.84
CA ARG A 295 8.63 12.18 12.52
C ARG A 295 8.48 12.47 14.01
N ALA A 296 9.56 12.89 14.68
CA ALA A 296 9.53 13.31 16.09
C ALA A 296 8.62 14.53 16.33
N ALA A 297 8.47 15.40 15.33
CA ALA A 297 7.54 16.53 15.32
C ALA A 297 6.08 16.12 15.00
N GLY A 298 5.79 14.83 14.84
CA GLY A 298 4.45 14.31 14.64
C GLY A 298 4.02 14.15 13.18
N LEU A 299 4.91 14.39 12.21
CA LEU A 299 4.60 14.13 10.79
C LEU A 299 4.75 12.63 10.47
N ARG A 300 3.89 12.13 9.61
CA ARG A 300 4.00 10.76 9.10
C ARG A 300 4.81 10.77 7.79
N ILE A 301 6.11 10.59 7.92
CA ILE A 301 7.03 10.53 6.77
C ILE A 301 7.57 9.11 6.68
N THR A 302 7.45 8.49 5.51
CA THR A 302 8.01 7.20 5.15
C THR A 302 8.95 7.32 3.96
N ALA A 303 9.66 6.26 3.64
CA ALA A 303 10.49 6.16 2.44
C ALA A 303 10.56 4.70 2.03
N ASP A 304 10.63 4.45 0.73
CA ASP A 304 10.98 3.16 0.17
C ASP A 304 12.43 3.15 -0.33
N MET A 305 12.92 1.97 -0.65
CA MET A 305 14.25 1.75 -1.25
C MET A 305 14.12 0.78 -2.41
N SER A 306 14.88 1.01 -3.46
CA SER A 306 15.00 0.13 -4.62
C SER A 306 16.43 -0.33 -4.83
#